data_eb461b14867d252ab7298f97d0e5de0b
#
_entry.id   eb461b14867d252ab7298f97d0e5de0b
#
_cell.length_a   1.000
_cell.length_b   1.000
_cell.length_c   1.000
_cell.angle_alpha   90.00
_cell.angle_beta   90.00
_cell.angle_gamma   90.00
#
_symmetry.space_group_name_H-M   'P 1'
#
loop_
_entity.id
_entity.type
_entity.pdbx_description
1 polymer ?
#
loop_
_entity_poly.entity_id
_entity_poly.type
_entity_poly.pdbx_seq_one_letter_code
_entity_poly.pdbx_strand_id
1 'polypeptide(L)'
;MSAALRVRAPGVYRSLRRAYALVEYAGWRFAGQRDGDAYGESFWDLHADAGWDWAGFAACIQCYAKSHAVVDVGCGDAKVLAELLRVDATLRVQGYDGSPEARARAAQRGVLVAPLDFARDSAAERARIRAACAEFDTALCFEVAEHLFPWHAGRLLALLSACPTVVFSAAHAGQGGTLHVNERPASYWMRRFAALGYALSPDDANFRRDLAALTLPPWYAQNAHLFRRA
;
A
#
# COMPACT_ATOMS: atom_id res chain seq x y z
N MET A 1 0.46 -24.94 6.58
CA MET A 1 1.43 -25.39 5.55
C MET A 1 2.84 -25.35 6.15
N SER A 2 3.66 -26.41 5.97
CA SER A 2 4.92 -26.56 6.70
C SER A 2 6.05 -25.68 6.13
N ALA A 3 6.95 -25.19 7.01
CA ALA A 3 8.15 -24.45 6.61
C ALA A 3 9.04 -25.28 5.65
N ALA A 4 9.04 -26.61 5.78
CA ALA A 4 9.77 -27.50 4.90
C ALA A 4 9.32 -27.42 3.44
N LEU A 5 8.02 -27.25 3.18
CA LEU A 5 7.49 -27.12 1.81
C LEU A 5 7.92 -25.78 1.18
N ARG A 6 8.00 -24.71 1.97
CA ARG A 6 8.49 -23.40 1.52
C ARG A 6 9.93 -23.47 1.00
N VAL A 7 10.78 -24.25 1.65
CA VAL A 7 12.21 -24.37 1.30
C VAL A 7 12.43 -25.38 0.17
N ARG A 8 11.79 -26.56 0.23
CA ARG A 8 12.05 -27.68 -0.69
C ARG A 8 11.32 -27.60 -2.02
N ALA A 9 10.15 -26.94 -2.06
CA ALA A 9 9.33 -26.80 -3.26
C ALA A 9 8.64 -25.42 -3.29
N PRO A 10 9.42 -24.33 -3.46
CA PRO A 10 8.88 -22.96 -3.33
C PRO A 10 7.80 -22.64 -4.36
N GLY A 11 7.84 -23.23 -5.55
CA GLY A 11 6.79 -23.08 -6.56
C GLY A 11 5.46 -23.70 -6.13
N VAL A 12 5.51 -24.91 -5.62
CA VAL A 12 4.33 -25.62 -5.10
C VAL A 12 3.76 -24.91 -3.88
N TYR A 13 4.63 -24.48 -2.96
CA TYR A 13 4.22 -23.70 -1.80
C TYR A 13 3.47 -22.43 -2.19
N ARG A 14 4.00 -21.64 -3.14
CA ARG A 14 3.35 -20.42 -3.65
C ARG A 14 1.98 -20.72 -4.27
N SER A 15 1.88 -21.77 -5.09
CA SER A 15 0.62 -22.16 -5.71
C SER A 15 -0.44 -22.56 -4.69
N LEU A 16 -0.05 -23.34 -3.68
CA LEU A 16 -0.95 -23.77 -2.60
C LEU A 16 -1.37 -22.59 -1.72
N ARG A 17 -0.44 -21.69 -1.38
CA ARG A 17 -0.78 -20.47 -0.63
C ARG A 17 -1.76 -19.59 -1.38
N ARG A 18 -1.53 -19.42 -2.68
CA ARG A 18 -2.45 -18.65 -3.53
C ARG A 18 -3.82 -19.30 -3.64
N ALA A 19 -3.87 -20.63 -3.81
CA ALA A 19 -5.14 -21.36 -3.83
C ALA A 19 -5.87 -21.22 -2.50
N TYR A 20 -5.17 -21.35 -1.37
CA TYR A 20 -5.73 -21.17 -0.04
C TYR A 20 -6.29 -19.76 0.16
N ALA A 21 -5.51 -18.72 -0.17
CA ALA A 21 -5.97 -17.34 -0.09
C ALA A 21 -7.18 -17.04 -0.99
N LEU A 22 -7.25 -17.68 -2.17
CA LEU A 22 -8.43 -17.57 -3.05
C LEU A 22 -9.68 -18.21 -2.44
N VAL A 23 -9.52 -19.37 -1.79
CA VAL A 23 -10.64 -20.07 -1.11
C VAL A 23 -11.10 -19.27 0.11
N GLU A 24 -10.17 -18.79 0.91
CA GLU A 24 -10.46 -17.92 2.07
C GLU A 24 -11.21 -16.66 1.65
N TYR A 25 -10.71 -15.98 0.62
CA TYR A 25 -11.35 -14.78 0.07
C TYR A 25 -12.73 -15.10 -0.53
N ALA A 26 -12.88 -16.22 -1.27
CA ALA A 26 -14.17 -16.60 -1.82
C ALA A 26 -15.19 -16.88 -0.71
N GLY A 27 -14.80 -17.59 0.35
CA GLY A 27 -15.64 -17.81 1.54
C GLY A 27 -16.06 -16.49 2.20
N TRP A 28 -15.13 -15.58 2.33
CA TRP A 28 -15.33 -14.26 2.87
C TRP A 28 -16.34 -13.44 2.05
N ARG A 29 -16.16 -13.42 0.72
CA ARG A 29 -17.07 -12.76 -0.22
C ARG A 29 -18.46 -13.39 -0.23
N PHE A 30 -18.54 -14.71 -0.11
CA PHE A 30 -19.81 -15.42 -0.02
C PHE A 30 -20.57 -15.05 1.27
N ALA A 31 -19.86 -14.78 2.36
CA ALA A 31 -20.43 -14.28 3.60
C ALA A 31 -20.86 -12.79 3.53
N GLY A 32 -20.71 -12.13 2.37
CA GLY A 32 -21.13 -10.75 2.18
C GLY A 32 -20.18 -9.70 2.78
N GLN A 33 -19.03 -10.12 3.29
CA GLN A 33 -18.05 -9.23 3.91
C GLN A 33 -17.32 -8.35 2.88
N ARG A 34 -16.86 -7.17 3.29
CA ARG A 34 -16.06 -6.24 2.48
C ARG A 34 -14.58 -6.61 2.60
N ASP A 35 -13.77 -6.24 1.62
CA ASP A 35 -12.32 -6.49 1.66
C ASP A 35 -11.67 -5.90 2.93
N GLY A 36 -12.11 -4.72 3.36
CA GLY A 36 -11.62 -4.06 4.56
C GLY A 36 -12.01 -4.71 5.89
N ASP A 37 -13.08 -5.53 5.92
CA ASP A 37 -13.53 -6.19 7.17
C ASP A 37 -12.55 -7.30 7.62
N ALA A 38 -11.66 -7.81 6.72
CA ALA A 38 -10.59 -8.75 7.05
C ALA A 38 -9.57 -8.16 8.04
N TYR A 39 -9.52 -6.85 8.11
CA TYR A 39 -8.56 -6.09 8.89
C TYR A 39 -9.27 -5.48 10.10
N GLY A 40 -9.79 -6.36 10.98
CA GLY A 40 -10.44 -5.99 12.24
C GLY A 40 -9.45 -5.62 13.35
N GLU A 41 -9.98 -5.39 14.54
CA GLU A 41 -9.23 -4.94 15.73
C GLU A 41 -7.97 -5.79 16.00
N SER A 42 -8.11 -7.11 16.03
CA SER A 42 -6.98 -8.03 16.30
C SER A 42 -5.84 -7.92 15.27
N PHE A 43 -6.15 -7.60 13.99
CA PHE A 43 -5.12 -7.36 12.99
C PHE A 43 -4.33 -6.09 13.32
N TRP A 44 -5.04 -5.01 13.65
CA TRP A 44 -4.41 -3.73 13.94
C TRP A 44 -3.65 -3.74 15.27
N ASP A 45 -4.11 -4.48 16.27
CA ASP A 45 -3.40 -4.66 17.54
C ASP A 45 -2.09 -5.41 17.36
N LEU A 46 -2.08 -6.45 16.50
CA LEU A 46 -0.88 -7.19 16.17
C LEU A 46 0.15 -6.34 15.41
N HIS A 47 -0.31 -5.32 14.67
CA HIS A 47 0.52 -4.38 13.91
C HIS A 47 0.67 -3.03 14.59
N ALA A 48 0.22 -2.89 15.83
CA ALA A 48 0.46 -1.72 16.66
C ALA A 48 1.96 -1.50 16.90
N ASP A 49 2.33 -0.27 17.19
CA ASP A 49 3.71 0.20 17.20
C ASP A 49 4.68 -0.71 17.97
N ALA A 50 5.51 -1.41 17.24
CA ALA A 50 6.60 -2.26 17.74
C ALA A 50 7.94 -1.48 17.82
N GLY A 51 7.91 -0.17 18.07
CA GLY A 51 9.11 0.67 18.11
C GLY A 51 9.71 0.98 16.72
N TRP A 52 8.91 0.94 15.67
CA TRP A 52 9.33 1.32 14.32
C TRP A 52 9.49 2.83 14.18
N ASP A 53 10.49 3.26 13.41
CA ASP A 53 10.80 4.68 13.14
C ASP A 53 9.90 5.26 12.05
N TRP A 54 8.61 5.43 12.36
CA TRP A 54 7.65 6.04 11.42
C TRP A 54 7.95 7.51 11.15
N ALA A 55 8.52 8.23 12.11
CA ALA A 55 8.94 9.61 11.93
C ALA A 55 10.08 9.73 10.92
N GLY A 56 11.12 8.89 11.04
CA GLY A 56 12.19 8.78 10.05
C GLY A 56 11.68 8.37 8.68
N PHE A 57 10.69 7.45 8.62
CA PHE A 57 10.06 7.05 7.37
C PHE A 57 9.37 8.22 6.67
N ALA A 58 8.55 8.99 7.39
CA ALA A 58 7.88 10.18 6.87
C ALA A 58 8.88 11.25 6.41
N ALA A 59 9.91 11.50 7.21
CA ALA A 59 10.98 12.45 6.86
C ALA A 59 11.74 12.02 5.59
N CYS A 60 12.04 10.72 5.45
CA CYS A 60 12.67 10.17 4.27
C CYS A 60 11.76 10.34 3.03
N ILE A 61 10.46 10.00 3.12
CA ILE A 61 9.51 10.23 2.04
C ILE A 61 9.52 11.71 1.64
N GLN A 62 9.39 12.64 2.60
CA GLN A 62 9.32 14.07 2.31
C GLN A 62 10.61 14.60 1.71
N CYS A 63 11.77 14.11 2.16
CA CYS A 63 13.09 14.49 1.62
C CYS A 63 13.19 14.20 0.10
N TYR A 64 12.69 13.04 -0.33
CA TYR A 64 12.81 12.58 -1.71
C TYR A 64 11.60 12.93 -2.59
N ALA A 65 10.39 12.87 -2.07
CA ALA A 65 9.19 13.23 -2.82
C ALA A 65 9.01 14.75 -2.94
N LYS A 66 9.40 15.54 -1.92
CA LYS A 66 9.29 17.00 -1.83
C LYS A 66 7.85 17.46 -2.05
N SER A 67 6.94 16.82 -1.36
CA SER A 67 5.50 16.96 -1.53
C SER A 67 4.96 18.23 -0.88
N HIS A 68 3.89 18.80 -1.45
CA HIS A 68 3.03 19.80 -0.82
C HIS A 68 1.62 19.24 -0.55
N ALA A 69 1.24 18.21 -1.28
CA ALA A 69 -0.04 17.53 -1.13
C ALA A 69 0.12 16.02 -1.36
N VAL A 70 -0.23 15.22 -0.35
CA VAL A 70 -0.02 13.77 -0.32
C VAL A 70 -1.36 13.05 -0.22
N VAL A 71 -1.61 12.11 -1.11
CA VAL A 71 -2.70 11.13 -0.98
C VAL A 71 -2.11 9.74 -0.70
N ASP A 72 -2.66 9.02 0.28
CA ASP A 72 -2.24 7.66 0.61
C ASP A 72 -3.40 6.69 0.35
N VAL A 73 -3.18 5.74 -0.55
CA VAL A 73 -4.20 4.77 -1.01
C VAL A 73 -3.94 3.42 -0.36
N GLY A 74 -4.81 3.03 0.56
CA GLY A 74 -4.62 1.92 1.48
C GLY A 74 -3.78 2.33 2.68
N CYS A 75 -4.09 3.51 3.24
CA CYS A 75 -3.28 4.16 4.28
C CYS A 75 -3.36 3.49 5.66
N GLY A 76 -4.20 2.47 5.83
CA GLY A 76 -4.42 1.83 7.12
C GLY A 76 -4.87 2.83 8.19
N ASP A 77 -4.25 2.75 9.36
CA ASP A 77 -4.49 3.66 10.49
C ASP A 77 -3.86 5.05 10.33
N ALA A 78 -3.43 5.37 9.10
CA ALA A 78 -2.87 6.66 8.66
C ALA A 78 -1.64 7.13 9.47
N LYS A 79 -0.86 6.22 10.07
CA LYS A 79 0.32 6.61 10.85
C LYS A 79 1.36 7.37 10.02
N VAL A 80 1.57 6.97 8.75
CA VAL A 80 2.52 7.66 7.86
C VAL A 80 2.04 9.09 7.55
N LEU A 81 0.75 9.28 7.29
CA LEU A 81 0.18 10.61 7.06
C LEU A 81 0.25 11.49 8.31
N ALA A 82 0.01 10.93 9.49
CA ALA A 82 0.13 11.65 10.75
C ALA A 82 1.59 12.10 11.01
N GLU A 83 2.57 11.25 10.72
CA GLU A 83 3.99 11.63 10.85
C GLU A 83 4.41 12.66 9.79
N LEU A 84 3.91 12.57 8.54
CA LEU A 84 4.14 13.60 7.52
C LEU A 84 3.64 14.97 7.98
N LEU A 85 2.46 15.05 8.61
CA LEU A 85 1.94 16.29 9.19
C LEU A 85 2.79 16.83 10.36
N ARG A 86 3.49 15.96 11.09
CA ARG A 86 4.46 16.38 12.13
C ARG A 86 5.75 16.90 11.52
N VAL A 87 6.19 16.31 10.39
CA VAL A 87 7.36 16.80 9.64
C VAL A 87 7.08 18.15 9.00
N ASP A 88 5.88 18.31 8.44
CA ASP A 88 5.45 19.57 7.81
C ASP A 88 3.94 19.75 7.99
N ALA A 89 3.56 20.62 8.94
CA ALA A 89 2.16 20.91 9.25
C ALA A 89 1.42 21.67 8.12
N THR A 90 2.12 22.13 7.09
CA THR A 90 1.51 22.80 5.93
C THR A 90 1.09 21.82 4.83
N LEU A 91 1.48 20.54 4.93
CA LEU A 91 1.08 19.52 3.99
C LEU A 91 -0.43 19.34 3.95
N ARG A 92 -0.98 19.24 2.75
CA ARG A 92 -2.33 18.78 2.56
C ARG A 92 -2.29 17.25 2.43
N VAL A 93 -3.02 16.53 3.28
CA VAL A 93 -3.06 15.06 3.24
C VAL A 93 -4.48 14.54 3.07
N GLN A 94 -4.61 13.38 2.39
CA GLN A 94 -5.83 12.62 2.26
C GLN A 94 -5.51 11.13 2.33
N GLY A 95 -6.20 10.39 3.19
CA GLY A 95 -6.14 8.93 3.24
C GLY A 95 -7.36 8.27 2.60
N TYR A 96 -7.16 7.10 2.01
CA TYR A 96 -8.21 6.19 1.56
C TYR A 96 -7.93 4.78 2.09
N ASP A 97 -8.93 4.16 2.74
CA ASP A 97 -8.80 2.77 3.21
C ASP A 97 -10.15 2.05 3.25
N GLY A 98 -10.13 0.73 3.00
CA GLY A 98 -11.32 -0.13 3.03
C GLY A 98 -11.76 -0.50 4.45
N SER A 99 -10.83 -0.62 5.41
CA SER A 99 -11.11 -1.06 6.78
C SER A 99 -11.82 0.02 7.60
N PRO A 100 -13.02 -0.25 8.13
CA PRO A 100 -13.68 0.66 9.07
C PRO A 100 -12.84 0.88 10.34
N GLU A 101 -12.19 -0.16 10.85
CA GLU A 101 -11.33 -0.11 12.04
C GLU A 101 -10.11 0.77 11.81
N ALA A 102 -9.43 0.61 10.66
CA ALA A 102 -8.30 1.46 10.28
C ALA A 102 -8.70 2.94 10.27
N ARG A 103 -9.85 3.26 9.66
CA ARG A 103 -10.35 4.63 9.59
C ARG A 103 -10.70 5.21 10.95
N ALA A 104 -11.24 4.38 11.87
CA ALA A 104 -11.51 4.80 13.25
C ALA A 104 -10.20 5.14 13.99
N ARG A 105 -9.16 4.33 13.84
CA ARG A 105 -7.82 4.58 14.41
C ARG A 105 -7.14 5.81 13.79
N ALA A 106 -7.29 6.00 12.48
CA ALA A 106 -6.78 7.21 11.80
C ALA A 106 -7.42 8.49 12.36
N ALA A 107 -8.73 8.47 12.63
CA ALA A 107 -9.43 9.61 13.24
C ALA A 107 -8.87 9.94 14.63
N GLN A 108 -8.47 8.94 15.44
CA GLN A 108 -7.80 9.15 16.72
C GLN A 108 -6.42 9.81 16.58
N ARG A 109 -5.77 9.65 15.41
CA ARG A 109 -4.51 10.35 15.06
C ARG A 109 -4.74 11.74 14.47
N GLY A 110 -5.99 12.18 14.33
CA GLY A 110 -6.35 13.46 13.72
C GLY A 110 -6.34 13.46 12.20
N VAL A 111 -6.29 12.29 11.55
CA VAL A 111 -6.29 12.16 10.09
C VAL A 111 -7.64 11.64 9.61
N LEU A 112 -8.28 12.39 8.70
CA LEU A 112 -9.52 11.93 8.05
C LEU A 112 -9.18 10.97 6.90
N VAL A 113 -9.78 9.78 6.93
CA VAL A 113 -9.62 8.75 5.91
C VAL A 113 -10.96 8.41 5.30
N ALA A 114 -11.07 8.56 3.98
CA ALA A 114 -12.27 8.23 3.23
C ALA A 114 -12.33 6.72 2.90
N PRO A 115 -13.53 6.13 2.79
CA PRO A 115 -13.66 4.73 2.41
C PRO A 115 -13.28 4.51 0.94
N LEU A 116 -12.65 3.35 0.67
CA LEU A 116 -12.31 2.86 -0.67
C LEU A 116 -12.44 1.34 -0.70
N ASP A 117 -13.28 0.82 -1.60
CA ASP A 117 -13.42 -0.63 -1.84
C ASP A 117 -13.21 -0.94 -3.33
N PHE A 118 -12.04 -1.46 -3.67
CA PHE A 118 -11.69 -1.78 -5.06
C PHE A 118 -12.61 -2.81 -5.72
N ALA A 119 -13.28 -3.64 -4.93
CA ALA A 119 -14.18 -4.68 -5.42
C ALA A 119 -15.61 -4.15 -5.67
N ARG A 120 -16.11 -3.27 -4.80
CA ARG A 120 -17.52 -2.87 -4.76
C ARG A 120 -17.80 -1.47 -5.31
N ASP A 121 -16.82 -0.55 -5.22
CA ASP A 121 -17.03 0.81 -5.71
C ASP A 121 -17.42 0.81 -7.19
N SER A 122 -18.42 1.60 -7.52
CA SER A 122 -18.88 1.80 -8.90
C SER A 122 -17.80 2.47 -9.76
N ALA A 123 -17.93 2.39 -11.06
CA ALA A 123 -17.06 3.12 -11.97
C ALA A 123 -17.11 4.65 -11.74
N ALA A 124 -18.28 5.18 -11.42
CA ALA A 124 -18.46 6.60 -11.11
C ALA A 124 -17.74 6.99 -9.82
N GLU A 125 -17.85 6.18 -8.76
CA GLU A 125 -17.16 6.42 -7.49
C GLU A 125 -15.64 6.41 -7.67
N ARG A 126 -15.10 5.40 -8.38
CA ARG A 126 -13.67 5.35 -8.69
C ARG A 126 -13.20 6.53 -9.54
N ALA A 127 -14.02 7.00 -10.49
CA ALA A 127 -13.70 8.18 -11.27
C ALA A 127 -13.65 9.44 -10.41
N ARG A 128 -14.60 9.58 -9.46
CA ARG A 128 -14.62 10.68 -8.48
C ARG A 128 -13.37 10.66 -7.59
N ILE A 129 -13.03 9.50 -7.03
CA ILE A 129 -11.82 9.35 -6.20
C ILE A 129 -10.57 9.66 -7.02
N ARG A 130 -10.48 9.16 -8.27
CA ARG A 130 -9.35 9.45 -9.14
C ARG A 130 -9.21 10.94 -9.45
N ALA A 131 -10.31 11.64 -9.68
CA ALA A 131 -10.31 13.09 -9.88
C ALA A 131 -9.83 13.82 -8.63
N ALA A 132 -10.25 13.38 -7.44
CA ALA A 132 -9.76 13.91 -6.18
C ALA A 132 -8.25 13.64 -5.98
N CYS A 133 -7.75 12.45 -6.32
CA CYS A 133 -6.32 12.14 -6.27
C CYS A 133 -5.49 13.05 -7.19
N ALA A 134 -6.03 13.49 -8.32
CA ALA A 134 -5.33 14.35 -9.27
C ALA A 134 -5.00 15.76 -8.71
N GLU A 135 -5.58 16.12 -7.57
CA GLU A 135 -5.29 17.36 -6.87
C GLU A 135 -4.07 17.27 -5.95
N PHE A 136 -3.44 16.11 -5.86
CA PHE A 136 -2.25 15.83 -5.06
C PHE A 136 -1.02 15.68 -5.95
N ASP A 137 0.14 16.08 -5.44
CA ASP A 137 1.40 15.95 -6.17
C ASP A 137 2.07 14.60 -5.94
N THR A 138 1.75 13.93 -4.83
CA THR A 138 2.35 12.65 -4.45
C THR A 138 1.28 11.67 -4.01
N ALA A 139 1.31 10.46 -4.59
CA ALA A 139 0.56 9.31 -4.12
C ALA A 139 1.47 8.34 -3.35
N LEU A 140 1.01 7.91 -2.19
CA LEU A 140 1.60 6.82 -1.42
C LEU A 140 0.73 5.56 -1.56
N CYS A 141 1.37 4.39 -1.53
CA CYS A 141 0.69 3.11 -1.43
C CYS A 141 1.68 2.06 -0.94
N PHE A 142 1.53 1.60 0.29
CA PHE A 142 2.46 0.67 0.92
C PHE A 142 1.77 -0.65 1.29
N GLU A 143 2.27 -1.77 0.71
CA GLU A 143 1.82 -3.13 1.04
C GLU A 143 0.29 -3.31 0.88
N VAL A 144 -0.25 -2.89 -0.26
CA VAL A 144 -1.68 -2.96 -0.60
C VAL A 144 -1.94 -3.85 -1.82
N ALA A 145 -1.10 -3.74 -2.85
CA ALA A 145 -1.37 -4.34 -4.15
C ALA A 145 -1.35 -5.88 -4.13
N GLU A 146 -0.66 -6.49 -3.18
CA GLU A 146 -0.62 -7.94 -2.93
C GLU A 146 -1.94 -8.47 -2.37
N HIS A 147 -2.73 -7.63 -1.72
CA HIS A 147 -4.06 -7.99 -1.19
C HIS A 147 -5.16 -7.87 -2.26
N LEU A 148 -4.88 -7.20 -3.36
CA LEU A 148 -5.84 -7.00 -4.44
C LEU A 148 -5.69 -8.09 -5.50
N PHE A 149 -6.81 -8.65 -5.95
CA PHE A 149 -6.76 -9.52 -7.12
C PHE A 149 -6.11 -8.82 -8.33
N PRO A 150 -5.42 -9.57 -9.21
CA PRO A 150 -4.72 -9.00 -10.37
C PRO A 150 -5.59 -8.09 -11.25
N TRP A 151 -6.90 -8.38 -11.35
CA TRP A 151 -7.85 -7.54 -12.11
C TRP A 151 -8.21 -6.23 -11.40
N HIS A 152 -8.04 -6.13 -10.07
CA HIS A 152 -8.21 -4.88 -9.33
C HIS A 152 -6.92 -4.04 -9.30
N ALA A 153 -5.76 -4.64 -9.52
CA ALA A 153 -4.49 -3.91 -9.55
C ALA A 153 -4.47 -2.75 -10.56
N GLY A 154 -5.19 -2.91 -11.70
CA GLY A 154 -5.37 -1.83 -12.66
C GLY A 154 -6.13 -0.63 -12.10
N ARG A 155 -7.10 -0.87 -11.21
CA ARG A 155 -7.88 0.19 -10.56
C ARG A 155 -7.01 0.97 -9.57
N LEU A 156 -6.20 0.27 -8.77
CA LEU A 156 -5.22 0.89 -7.88
C LEU A 156 -4.25 1.78 -8.65
N LEU A 157 -3.61 1.23 -9.69
CA LEU A 157 -2.65 1.98 -10.49
C LEU A 157 -3.28 3.20 -11.17
N ALA A 158 -4.56 3.14 -11.54
CA ALA A 158 -5.28 4.27 -12.11
C ALA A 158 -5.49 5.41 -11.10
N LEU A 159 -5.63 5.11 -9.79
CA LEU A 159 -5.69 6.12 -8.73
C LEU A 159 -4.29 6.72 -8.51
N LEU A 160 -3.27 5.89 -8.32
CA LEU A 160 -1.90 6.34 -8.07
C LEU A 160 -1.35 7.17 -9.22
N SER A 161 -1.66 6.78 -10.47
CA SER A 161 -1.23 7.52 -11.66
C SER A 161 -1.99 8.85 -11.89
N ALA A 162 -2.87 9.27 -11.00
CA ALA A 162 -3.40 10.62 -11.00
C ALA A 162 -2.34 11.65 -10.55
N CYS A 163 -1.41 11.27 -9.67
CA CYS A 163 -0.35 12.12 -9.13
C CYS A 163 0.94 12.06 -9.98
N PRO A 164 1.76 13.13 -10.06
CA PRO A 164 3.03 13.09 -10.78
C PRO A 164 4.13 12.26 -10.10
N THR A 165 4.08 12.15 -8.77
CA THR A 165 5.02 11.33 -7.98
C THR A 165 4.27 10.18 -7.31
N VAL A 166 4.89 9.00 -7.27
CA VAL A 166 4.32 7.83 -6.59
C VAL A 166 5.40 7.15 -5.76
N VAL A 167 5.13 6.95 -4.46
CA VAL A 167 5.92 6.06 -3.60
C VAL A 167 5.10 4.79 -3.40
N PHE A 168 5.65 3.67 -3.83
CA PHE A 168 4.91 2.42 -3.91
C PHE A 168 5.71 1.24 -3.36
N SER A 169 5.07 0.40 -2.56
CA SER A 169 5.58 -0.93 -2.24
C SER A 169 4.49 -1.98 -2.40
N ALA A 170 4.91 -3.22 -2.63
CA ALA A 170 4.04 -4.38 -2.61
C ALA A 170 4.86 -5.65 -2.35
N ALA A 171 4.28 -6.62 -1.65
CA ALA A 171 4.94 -7.87 -1.30
C ALA A 171 5.48 -8.61 -2.52
N HIS A 172 6.73 -9.01 -2.43
CA HIS A 172 7.40 -9.84 -3.43
C HIS A 172 6.90 -11.29 -3.41
N ALA A 173 7.03 -11.96 -4.54
CA ALA A 173 6.62 -13.36 -4.66
C ALA A 173 7.32 -14.26 -3.61
N GLY A 174 6.55 -14.85 -2.71
CA GLY A 174 7.03 -15.71 -1.63
C GLY A 174 7.31 -15.02 -0.31
N GLN A 175 7.05 -13.72 -0.18
CA GLN A 175 7.14 -12.99 1.10
C GLN A 175 6.16 -13.58 2.11
N GLY A 176 4.95 -13.86 1.69
CA GLY A 176 3.88 -14.34 2.54
C GLY A 176 3.27 -13.22 3.39
N GLY A 177 2.06 -13.42 3.83
CA GLY A 177 1.29 -12.46 4.63
C GLY A 177 -0.18 -12.87 4.67
N THR A 178 -0.97 -12.13 5.42
CA THR A 178 -2.43 -12.35 5.52
C THR A 178 -3.08 -11.95 4.20
N LEU A 179 -3.86 -12.86 3.61
CA LEU A 179 -4.62 -12.62 2.36
C LEU A 179 -3.80 -12.11 1.16
N HIS A 180 -2.51 -12.47 1.05
CA HIS A 180 -1.72 -12.18 -0.13
C HIS A 180 -2.17 -13.02 -1.33
N VAL A 181 -2.93 -12.43 -2.24
CA VAL A 181 -3.46 -13.08 -3.46
C VAL A 181 -2.69 -12.71 -4.72
N ASN A 182 -1.84 -11.67 -4.66
CA ASN A 182 -1.18 -11.07 -5.82
C ASN A 182 0.28 -10.65 -5.55
N GLU A 183 1.03 -11.48 -4.85
CA GLU A 183 2.49 -11.26 -4.71
C GLU A 183 3.16 -11.24 -6.08
N ARG A 184 3.93 -10.19 -6.38
CA ARG A 184 4.59 -10.00 -7.67
C ARG A 184 6.02 -9.49 -7.49
N PRO A 185 6.96 -9.84 -8.39
CA PRO A 185 8.28 -9.25 -8.36
C PRO A 185 8.20 -7.75 -8.68
N ALA A 186 9.14 -6.95 -8.14
CA ALA A 186 9.21 -5.50 -8.38
C ALA A 186 9.17 -5.15 -9.88
N SER A 187 9.83 -5.95 -10.74
CA SER A 187 9.82 -5.77 -12.19
C SER A 187 8.42 -5.83 -12.84
N TYR A 188 7.46 -6.51 -12.22
CA TYR A 188 6.08 -6.51 -12.68
C TYR A 188 5.44 -5.13 -12.48
N TRP A 189 5.61 -4.54 -11.30
CA TRP A 189 5.08 -3.22 -10.98
C TRP A 189 5.79 -2.13 -11.79
N MET A 190 7.11 -2.20 -11.94
CA MET A 190 7.90 -1.28 -12.77
C MET A 190 7.38 -1.23 -14.21
N ARG A 191 7.12 -2.39 -14.83
CA ARG A 191 6.56 -2.43 -16.19
C ARG A 191 5.15 -1.82 -16.25
N ARG A 192 4.34 -2.02 -15.21
CA ARG A 192 3.00 -1.45 -15.17
C ARG A 192 3.02 0.06 -15.00
N PHE A 193 3.90 0.59 -14.15
CA PHE A 193 4.12 2.03 -14.03
C PHE A 193 4.72 2.63 -15.31
N ALA A 194 5.66 1.95 -15.95
CA ALA A 194 6.21 2.38 -17.25
C ALA A 194 5.14 2.49 -18.34
N ALA A 195 4.20 1.54 -18.39
CA ALA A 195 3.06 1.60 -19.32
C ALA A 195 2.10 2.77 -19.04
N LEU A 196 2.18 3.39 -17.85
CA LEU A 196 1.42 4.59 -17.47
C LEU A 196 2.25 5.88 -17.58
N GLY A 197 3.45 5.82 -18.17
CA GLY A 197 4.33 6.97 -18.37
C GLY A 197 5.17 7.34 -17.14
N TYR A 198 5.47 6.37 -16.25
CA TYR A 198 6.34 6.59 -15.09
C TYR A 198 7.67 5.88 -15.26
N ALA A 199 8.72 6.50 -14.75
CA ALA A 199 10.02 5.89 -14.56
C ALA A 199 10.39 5.86 -13.06
N LEU A 200 11.34 5.00 -12.69
CA LEU A 200 11.99 5.13 -11.39
C LEU A 200 12.65 6.51 -11.29
N SER A 201 12.47 7.17 -10.16
CA SER A 201 13.17 8.43 -9.89
C SER A 201 14.68 8.21 -9.97
N PRO A 202 15.47 9.19 -10.47
CA PRO A 202 16.93 9.15 -10.32
C PRO A 202 17.39 8.96 -8.88
N ASP A 203 16.57 9.39 -7.91
CA ASP A 203 16.85 9.29 -6.49
C ASP A 203 16.38 7.96 -5.85
N ASP A 204 15.74 7.04 -6.60
CA ASP A 204 15.18 5.79 -6.04
C ASP A 204 16.21 4.96 -5.27
N ALA A 205 17.43 4.85 -5.78
CA ALA A 205 18.49 4.10 -5.12
C ALA A 205 18.92 4.72 -3.78
N ASN A 206 18.99 6.05 -3.71
CA ASN A 206 19.31 6.77 -2.48
C ASN A 206 18.15 6.69 -1.48
N PHE A 207 16.92 6.89 -1.95
CA PHE A 207 15.70 6.73 -1.14
C PHE A 207 15.67 5.35 -0.46
N ARG A 208 15.87 4.28 -1.21
CA ARG A 208 15.86 2.91 -0.69
C ARG A 208 17.01 2.62 0.28
N ARG A 209 18.20 3.17 0.02
CA ARG A 209 19.34 3.06 0.93
C ARG A 209 19.05 3.73 2.27
N ASP A 210 18.45 4.92 2.24
CA ASP A 210 18.16 5.69 3.45
C ASP A 210 16.98 5.06 4.22
N LEU A 211 15.99 4.48 3.53
CA LEU A 211 14.96 3.65 4.17
C LEU A 211 15.55 2.42 4.87
N ALA A 212 16.53 1.77 4.26
CA ALA A 212 17.17 0.58 4.84
C ALA A 212 18.01 0.88 6.10
N ALA A 213 18.36 2.14 6.32
CA ALA A 213 19.06 2.57 7.53
C ALA A 213 18.11 2.82 8.73
N LEU A 214 16.78 2.89 8.50
CA LEU A 214 15.78 3.10 9.53
C LEU A 214 15.36 1.78 10.19
N THR A 215 14.90 1.86 11.43
CA THR A 215 14.28 0.74 12.12
C THR A 215 12.82 0.62 11.67
N LEU A 216 12.61 -0.10 10.55
CA LEU A 216 11.29 -0.33 9.94
C LEU A 216 11.03 -1.83 9.76
N PRO A 217 9.76 -2.24 9.59
CA PRO A 217 9.48 -3.58 9.08
C PRO A 217 10.25 -3.81 7.78
N PRO A 218 11.00 -4.93 7.65
CA PRO A 218 11.95 -5.12 6.55
C PRO A 218 11.36 -4.96 5.15
N TRP A 219 10.08 -5.31 4.97
CA TRP A 219 9.40 -5.21 3.68
C TRP A 219 9.23 -3.77 3.18
N TYR A 220 9.12 -2.76 4.05
CA TYR A 220 9.06 -1.37 3.60
C TYR A 220 10.33 -0.96 2.84
N ALA A 221 11.51 -1.18 3.45
CA ALA A 221 12.77 -0.85 2.80
C ALA A 221 13.09 -1.75 1.58
N GLN A 222 12.67 -3.04 1.64
CA GLN A 222 12.92 -4.00 0.56
C GLN A 222 12.07 -3.76 -0.68
N ASN A 223 10.80 -3.35 -0.49
CA ASN A 223 9.79 -3.32 -1.54
C ASN A 223 9.53 -1.90 -2.08
N ALA A 224 9.87 -0.86 -1.31
CA ALA A 224 9.54 0.51 -1.68
C ALA A 224 10.35 1.02 -2.87
N HIS A 225 9.65 1.74 -3.75
CA HIS A 225 10.20 2.42 -4.91
C HIS A 225 9.58 3.81 -5.07
N LEU A 226 10.41 4.76 -5.52
CA LEU A 226 9.99 6.11 -5.88
C LEU A 226 9.87 6.23 -7.40
N PHE A 227 8.68 6.53 -7.88
CA PHE A 227 8.39 6.75 -9.30
C PHE A 227 8.06 8.21 -9.57
N ARG A 228 8.43 8.68 -10.75
CA ARG A 228 8.01 9.98 -11.27
C ARG A 228 7.44 9.83 -12.67
N ARG A 229 6.47 10.67 -12.98
CA ARG A 229 5.96 10.76 -14.35
C ARG A 229 7.08 11.28 -15.25
N ALA A 230 7.33 10.56 -16.38
CA ALA A 230 8.33 10.89 -17.38
C ALA A 230 7.93 12.12 -18.21
#